data_dd141fa9111999b48b4b74ae09d61193
#
_entry.id   dd141fa9111999b48b4b74ae09d61193
#
_cell.length_a   1.000
_cell.length_b   1.000
_cell.length_c   1.000
_cell.angle_alpha   90.00
_cell.angle_beta   90.00
_cell.angle_gamma   90.00
#
_symmetry.space_group_name_H-M   'P 1'
#
loop_
_entity.id
_entity.type
_entity.pdbx_description
1 polymer ?
#
loop_
_entity_poly.entity_id
_entity_poly.type
_entity_poly.pdbx_seq_one_letter_code
_entity_poly.pdbx_strand_id
1 'polypeptide(L)'
;FSASAGFSGNSSFASDAASSAATVGAATGAGSGTPVTATVSITPDSVWPYPDNAIASTHPDRKEQNFRLYPKNTLIKGPVKTGKFHQAIMTAVGIIEGKDSNMMNIEPVPDVLEHYQQYVDEGRILHISYPDINSDGYDGFIERKRGPFIENGIFKQFANKCADGRYVVMMEEVDLNWMHLFRETAVLLRENRREGTSSETAITLPFSKEKFRLPSNLYIVATCDSIVCEDTILGAIDHDFFIRPVSPEPEILHGMRVEGISLQRLMTTINMRLSYFLGADYQLGEGFFLQSPDKDSFISLCRVFREQLVPLLEKWFDGDIERIRYVLGDNGKSRPDTIFFQEIPFRDGLFKGELPDSFDKERRIYRCNEDAFYNPKSYIDIYD
;
A
#
# COMPACT_ATOMS: atom_id res chain seq x y z
N PHE A 1 31.93 -15.93 42.10
CA PHE A 1 32.79 -16.63 41.13
C PHE A 1 32.25 -16.42 39.76
N SER A 2 33.01 -15.68 39.00
CA SER A 2 32.81 -15.33 37.59
C SER A 2 33.00 -16.55 36.70
N ALA A 3 32.20 -16.67 35.67
CA ALA A 3 32.61 -17.22 34.38
C ALA A 3 31.67 -16.70 33.30
N SER A 4 32.23 -15.80 32.51
CA SER A 4 31.73 -15.35 31.20
C SER A 4 31.94 -16.46 30.16
N ALA A 5 30.92 -16.73 29.36
CA ALA A 5 31.11 -17.39 28.06
C ALA A 5 30.26 -16.66 27.03
N GLY A 6 30.93 -15.91 26.17
CA GLY A 6 30.33 -15.29 25.01
C GLY A 6 30.02 -16.32 23.94
N PHE A 7 28.86 -16.21 23.33
CA PHE A 7 28.56 -16.81 22.03
C PHE A 7 28.18 -15.69 21.08
N SER A 8 29.14 -15.37 20.23
CA SER A 8 28.90 -14.62 18.99
C SER A 8 28.33 -15.58 17.96
N GLY A 9 27.08 -15.43 17.63
CA GLY A 9 26.42 -16.09 16.53
C GLY A 9 25.85 -15.04 15.60
N ASN A 10 26.64 -14.61 14.61
CA ASN A 10 26.16 -13.89 13.44
C ASN A 10 25.24 -14.84 12.66
N SER A 11 23.96 -14.54 12.62
CA SER A 11 23.07 -15.02 11.59
C SER A 11 22.40 -13.81 10.96
N SER A 12 23.04 -13.31 9.89
CA SER A 12 22.44 -12.42 8.94
C SER A 12 21.32 -13.15 8.21
N PHE A 13 20.09 -12.93 8.62
CA PHE A 13 18.94 -13.23 7.76
C PHE A 13 18.78 -12.05 6.80
N ALA A 14 19.23 -12.25 5.57
CA ALA A 14 18.89 -11.40 4.45
C ALA A 14 17.39 -11.59 4.19
N SER A 15 16.60 -10.59 4.54
CA SER A 15 15.25 -10.42 4.04
C SER A 15 15.37 -9.77 2.66
N ASP A 16 15.37 -10.58 1.59
CA ASP A 16 15.08 -10.10 0.24
C ASP A 16 13.58 -9.80 0.12
N ALA A 17 13.17 -8.73 0.79
CA ALA A 17 12.03 -7.99 0.32
C ALA A 17 12.54 -7.20 -0.88
N ALA A 18 12.00 -7.46 -2.07
CA ALA A 18 12.23 -6.64 -3.24
C ALA A 18 11.68 -5.23 -2.97
N SER A 19 12.46 -4.46 -2.27
CA SER A 19 12.37 -3.02 -2.14
C SER A 19 12.94 -2.47 -3.44
N SER A 20 12.15 -1.72 -4.18
CA SER A 20 12.65 -0.84 -5.24
C SER A 20 13.66 0.12 -4.58
N ALA A 21 14.95 -0.21 -4.72
CA ALA A 21 16.01 0.56 -4.10
C ALA A 21 16.13 1.92 -4.79
N ALA A 22 15.65 2.96 -4.12
CA ALA A 22 16.04 4.33 -4.43
C ALA A 22 17.50 4.50 -4.03
N THR A 23 18.43 4.51 -4.99
CA THR A 23 19.84 4.76 -4.73
C THR A 23 20.04 6.26 -4.48
N VAL A 24 20.06 6.64 -3.20
CA VAL A 24 20.51 7.97 -2.81
C VAL A 24 22.03 8.00 -2.90
N GLY A 25 22.56 8.55 -3.98
CA GLY A 25 23.98 8.87 -4.11
C GLY A 25 24.36 10.04 -3.20
N ALA A 26 24.98 9.77 -2.07
CA ALA A 26 25.63 10.79 -1.26
C ALA A 26 26.90 11.27 -1.95
N ALA A 27 26.85 12.42 -2.64
CA ALA A 27 28.02 13.13 -3.10
C ALA A 27 28.45 14.16 -2.04
N THR A 28 29.53 13.88 -1.34
CA THR A 28 30.26 14.89 -0.56
C THR A 28 31.09 15.74 -1.51
N GLY A 29 30.70 16.97 -1.72
CA GLY A 29 31.48 17.96 -2.49
C GLY A 29 30.81 19.31 -2.47
N ALA A 30 31.54 20.33 -2.03
CA ALA A 30 31.08 21.69 -1.94
C ALA A 30 30.78 22.29 -3.33
N GLY A 31 29.64 23.00 -3.46
CA GLY A 31 29.39 23.98 -4.52
C GLY A 31 28.29 23.58 -5.51
N SER A 32 27.29 24.47 -5.62
CA SER A 32 26.18 24.53 -6.56
C SER A 32 25.07 23.47 -6.37
N GLY A 33 23.91 23.95 -5.93
CA GLY A 33 22.73 23.11 -5.71
C GLY A 33 22.24 22.43 -6.97
N THR A 34 22.55 21.17 -7.09
CA THR A 34 21.84 20.28 -8.01
C THR A 34 20.57 19.82 -7.34
N PRO A 35 19.41 19.87 -8.04
CA PRO A 35 18.16 19.37 -7.50
C PRO A 35 18.30 17.87 -7.24
N VAL A 36 17.94 17.44 -6.03
CA VAL A 36 17.76 16.01 -5.73
C VAL A 36 16.54 15.56 -6.50
N THR A 37 16.76 14.96 -7.66
CA THR A 37 15.70 14.30 -8.42
C THR A 37 15.61 12.88 -7.88
N ALA A 38 14.59 12.57 -7.10
CA ALA A 38 14.27 11.20 -6.77
C ALA A 38 13.74 10.54 -8.05
N THR A 39 14.61 9.88 -8.80
CA THR A 39 14.23 9.13 -10.00
C THR A 39 13.91 7.70 -9.57
N VAL A 40 12.64 7.36 -9.47
CA VAL A 40 12.19 5.99 -9.31
C VAL A 40 12.03 5.40 -10.68
N SER A 41 12.92 4.49 -11.07
CA SER A 41 12.76 3.70 -12.30
C SER A 41 11.71 2.62 -12.02
N ILE A 42 10.53 2.77 -12.60
CA ILE A 42 9.46 1.78 -12.52
C ILE A 42 9.62 0.85 -13.72
N THR A 43 9.90 -0.44 -13.45
CA THR A 43 9.84 -1.44 -14.50
C THR A 43 8.40 -1.95 -14.65
N PRO A 44 7.93 -2.29 -15.86
CA PRO A 44 6.59 -2.85 -16.07
C PRO A 44 6.28 -4.02 -15.15
N ASP A 45 7.25 -4.88 -14.88
CA ASP A 45 7.10 -6.06 -14.02
C ASP A 45 6.92 -5.74 -12.52
N SER A 46 7.39 -4.57 -12.06
CA SER A 46 7.26 -4.17 -10.65
C SER A 46 5.92 -3.49 -10.33
N VAL A 47 5.24 -2.94 -11.34
CA VAL A 47 4.03 -2.12 -11.16
C VAL A 47 2.76 -2.87 -11.53
N TRP A 48 2.87 -3.87 -12.43
CA TRP A 48 1.71 -4.46 -13.09
C TRP A 48 1.59 -5.97 -12.92
N PRO A 49 0.96 -6.44 -11.84
CA PRO A 49 0.60 -7.85 -11.72
C PRO A 49 -0.69 -8.25 -12.46
N TYR A 50 -1.39 -7.30 -13.11
CA TYR A 50 -2.68 -7.55 -13.74
C TYR A 50 -2.55 -7.88 -15.23
N PRO A 51 -3.34 -8.83 -15.77
CA PRO A 51 -3.38 -9.10 -17.21
C PRO A 51 -3.95 -7.89 -17.97
N ASP A 52 -3.45 -7.63 -19.17
CA ASP A 52 -3.77 -6.46 -20.02
C ASP A 52 -5.28 -6.23 -20.27
N ASN A 53 -6.09 -7.26 -20.09
CA ASN A 53 -7.54 -7.22 -20.31
C ASN A 53 -8.37 -7.18 -18.99
N ALA A 54 -7.72 -7.11 -17.82
CA ALA A 54 -8.41 -7.19 -16.53
C ALA A 54 -9.09 -5.88 -16.09
N ILE A 55 -9.02 -4.81 -16.86
CA ILE A 55 -9.36 -3.45 -16.39
C ILE A 55 -10.72 -2.97 -16.82
N ALA A 56 -11.49 -3.75 -17.55
CA ALA A 56 -12.87 -3.38 -17.83
C ALA A 56 -13.71 -3.58 -16.56
N SER A 57 -13.71 -2.58 -15.68
CA SER A 57 -14.62 -2.50 -14.55
C SER A 57 -16.07 -2.65 -15.06
N THR A 58 -16.67 -3.79 -14.75
CA THR A 58 -18.03 -4.15 -15.17
C THR A 58 -19.11 -3.64 -14.21
N HIS A 59 -18.94 -2.49 -13.57
CA HIS A 59 -20.00 -1.88 -12.77
C HIS A 59 -20.87 -0.93 -13.61
N PRO A 60 -22.10 -1.35 -14.04
CA PRO A 60 -22.97 -0.55 -14.90
C PRO A 60 -23.76 0.57 -14.19
N ASP A 61 -23.64 0.77 -12.90
CA ASP A 61 -24.53 1.65 -12.12
C ASP A 61 -23.88 2.92 -11.55
N ARG A 62 -22.97 3.58 -12.29
CA ARG A 62 -22.61 4.96 -11.96
C ARG A 62 -23.37 5.91 -12.87
N LYS A 63 -24.44 6.50 -12.33
CA LYS A 63 -25.12 7.66 -12.92
C LYS A 63 -24.09 8.71 -13.28
N GLU A 64 -24.13 9.16 -14.54
CA GLU A 64 -23.35 10.26 -15.08
C GLU A 64 -23.48 11.50 -14.18
N GLN A 65 -22.50 11.70 -13.29
CA GLN A 65 -22.30 13.00 -12.69
C GLN A 65 -21.40 13.79 -13.64
N ASN A 66 -21.78 15.03 -13.96
CA ASN A 66 -20.99 15.99 -14.74
C ASN A 66 -19.64 16.22 -14.06
N PHE A 67 -18.64 15.44 -14.41
CA PHE A 67 -17.33 15.48 -13.78
C PHE A 67 -16.52 16.67 -14.29
N ARG A 68 -16.16 17.58 -13.41
CA ARG A 68 -14.83 18.21 -13.46
C ARG A 68 -13.82 17.06 -13.55
N LEU A 69 -12.94 17.10 -14.55
CA LEU A 69 -12.08 15.97 -14.94
C LEU A 69 -11.44 15.25 -13.73
N TYR A 70 -10.92 15.96 -12.73
CA TYR A 70 -10.40 15.40 -11.50
C TYR A 70 -10.48 16.40 -10.33
N PRO A 71 -10.77 15.95 -9.10
CA PRO A 71 -10.60 16.76 -7.88
C PRO A 71 -9.12 17.17 -7.70
N LYS A 72 -8.90 18.29 -7.03
CA LYS A 72 -7.52 18.77 -6.76
C LYS A 72 -6.73 17.84 -5.87
N ASN A 73 -7.39 17.19 -4.93
CA ASN A 73 -6.79 16.21 -4.06
C ASN A 73 -7.63 14.93 -4.07
N THR A 74 -7.00 13.80 -4.30
CA THR A 74 -7.65 12.48 -4.32
C THR A 74 -6.90 11.55 -3.37
N LEU A 75 -7.65 10.85 -2.51
CA LEU A 75 -7.15 9.76 -1.69
C LEU A 75 -7.77 8.45 -2.18
N ILE A 76 -6.95 7.56 -2.72
CA ILE A 76 -7.35 6.24 -3.18
C ILE A 76 -7.20 5.27 -2.00
N LYS A 77 -8.33 4.85 -1.44
CA LYS A 77 -8.41 3.99 -0.25
C LYS A 77 -8.89 2.60 -0.63
N GLY A 78 -8.23 1.57 -0.16
CA GLY A 78 -8.67 0.19 -0.38
C GLY A 78 -7.84 -0.82 0.40
N PRO A 79 -8.28 -2.09 0.48
CA PRO A 79 -7.50 -3.15 1.10
C PRO A 79 -6.13 -3.35 0.45
N VAL A 80 -5.27 -4.10 1.13
CA VAL A 80 -3.91 -4.38 0.66
C VAL A 80 -3.92 -5.14 -0.67
N LYS A 81 -3.03 -4.74 -1.60
CA LYS A 81 -2.87 -5.37 -2.93
C LYS A 81 -4.09 -5.31 -3.87
N THR A 82 -4.92 -4.28 -3.75
CA THR A 82 -6.09 -4.02 -4.65
C THR A 82 -5.75 -3.09 -5.81
N GLY A 83 -4.50 -2.97 -6.23
CA GLY A 83 -4.12 -2.14 -7.37
C GLY A 83 -4.22 -0.63 -7.16
N LYS A 84 -4.27 -0.14 -5.90
CA LYS A 84 -4.34 1.30 -5.59
C LYS A 84 -3.26 2.13 -6.28
N PHE A 85 -2.04 1.63 -6.28
CA PHE A 85 -0.92 2.31 -6.93
C PHE A 85 -1.12 2.46 -8.45
N HIS A 86 -1.60 1.39 -9.10
CA HIS A 86 -1.98 1.48 -10.51
C HIS A 86 -3.06 2.53 -10.75
N GLN A 87 -4.12 2.54 -9.92
CA GLN A 87 -5.18 3.55 -10.00
C GLN A 87 -4.63 4.98 -9.81
N ALA A 88 -3.59 5.15 -8.97
CA ALA A 88 -2.92 6.43 -8.79
C ALA A 88 -2.16 6.86 -10.05
N ILE A 89 -1.44 5.93 -10.70
CA ILE A 89 -0.75 6.18 -11.99
C ILE A 89 -1.75 6.60 -13.06
N MET A 90 -2.82 5.82 -13.25
CA MET A 90 -3.89 6.13 -14.20
C MET A 90 -4.49 7.52 -13.95
N THR A 91 -4.72 7.85 -12.68
CA THR A 91 -5.25 9.16 -12.27
C THR A 91 -4.25 10.27 -12.58
N ALA A 92 -2.98 10.09 -12.27
CA ALA A 92 -1.93 11.09 -12.50
C ALA A 92 -1.73 11.38 -13.99
N VAL A 93 -1.65 10.35 -14.82
CA VAL A 93 -1.54 10.49 -16.29
C VAL A 93 -2.79 11.17 -16.86
N GLY A 94 -3.99 10.70 -16.46
CA GLY A 94 -5.25 11.30 -16.90
C GLY A 94 -5.38 12.78 -16.52
N ILE A 95 -4.91 13.18 -15.33
CA ILE A 95 -4.86 14.59 -14.93
C ILE A 95 -3.99 15.39 -15.90
N ILE A 96 -2.79 14.93 -16.19
CA ILE A 96 -1.83 15.67 -17.04
C ILE A 96 -2.35 15.80 -18.48
N GLU A 97 -2.88 14.72 -19.03
CA GLU A 97 -3.38 14.67 -20.41
C GLU A 97 -4.78 15.27 -20.56
N GLY A 98 -5.50 15.48 -19.46
CA GLY A 98 -6.88 15.97 -19.50
C GLY A 98 -7.88 14.94 -19.99
N LYS A 99 -7.55 13.65 -19.83
CA LYS A 99 -8.42 12.50 -20.11
C LYS A 99 -9.22 12.15 -18.87
N ASP A 100 -10.48 11.79 -19.02
CA ASP A 100 -11.30 11.28 -17.89
C ASP A 100 -11.00 9.82 -17.55
N SER A 101 -11.56 9.33 -16.47
CA SER A 101 -11.33 7.94 -16.00
C SER A 101 -11.77 6.90 -17.04
N ASN A 102 -12.84 7.16 -17.81
CA ASN A 102 -13.31 6.22 -18.82
C ASN A 102 -12.34 6.13 -19.99
N MET A 103 -11.79 7.28 -20.41
CA MET A 103 -10.75 7.31 -21.42
C MET A 103 -9.49 6.58 -20.97
N MET A 104 -9.07 6.79 -19.72
CA MET A 104 -7.91 6.11 -19.17
C MET A 104 -8.09 4.60 -19.07
N ASN A 105 -9.30 4.11 -18.74
CA ASN A 105 -9.59 2.68 -18.59
C ASN A 105 -9.50 1.89 -19.92
N ILE A 106 -9.51 2.54 -21.06
CA ILE A 106 -9.36 1.88 -22.38
C ILE A 106 -7.94 2.04 -22.96
N GLU A 107 -7.08 2.81 -22.31
CA GLU A 107 -5.68 2.97 -22.72
C GLU A 107 -4.91 1.67 -22.41
N PRO A 108 -4.03 1.20 -23.31
CA PRO A 108 -3.15 0.08 -23.01
C PRO A 108 -2.25 0.41 -21.82
N VAL A 109 -2.12 -0.52 -20.90
CA VAL A 109 -1.32 -0.33 -19.69
C VAL A 109 0.13 0.01 -19.96
N PRO A 110 0.83 -0.65 -20.90
CA PRO A 110 2.20 -0.29 -21.24
C PRO A 110 2.35 1.19 -21.66
N ASP A 111 1.40 1.70 -22.44
CA ASP A 111 1.42 3.10 -22.91
C ASP A 111 1.23 4.07 -21.72
N VAL A 112 0.32 3.75 -20.79
CA VAL A 112 0.11 4.56 -19.58
C VAL A 112 1.37 4.60 -18.71
N LEU A 113 2.06 3.47 -18.55
CA LEU A 113 3.30 3.39 -17.78
C LEU A 113 4.44 4.17 -18.45
N GLU A 114 4.53 4.11 -19.78
CA GLU A 114 5.50 4.90 -20.56
C GLU A 114 5.25 6.40 -20.38
N HIS A 115 4.01 6.85 -20.53
CA HIS A 115 3.61 8.25 -20.30
C HIS A 115 3.87 8.69 -18.86
N TYR A 116 3.55 7.82 -17.89
CA TYR A 116 3.83 8.09 -16.48
C TYR A 116 5.33 8.35 -16.25
N GLN A 117 6.19 7.47 -16.75
CA GLN A 117 7.64 7.62 -16.61
C GLN A 117 8.13 8.89 -17.32
N GLN A 118 7.64 9.17 -18.52
CA GLN A 118 7.95 10.40 -19.23
C GLN A 118 7.60 11.64 -18.39
N TYR A 119 6.41 11.70 -17.77
CA TYR A 119 6.00 12.84 -16.96
C TYR A 119 6.76 12.96 -15.64
N VAL A 120 7.26 11.85 -15.07
CA VAL A 120 8.20 11.88 -13.96
C VAL A 120 9.52 12.51 -14.40
N ASP A 121 10.07 12.09 -15.53
CA ASP A 121 11.35 12.61 -16.09
C ASP A 121 11.25 14.09 -16.49
N GLU A 122 10.11 14.51 -17.01
CA GLU A 122 9.80 15.92 -17.31
C GLU A 122 9.61 16.77 -16.04
N GLY A 123 9.52 16.16 -14.86
CA GLY A 123 9.25 16.82 -13.59
C GLY A 123 7.82 17.35 -13.47
N ARG A 124 6.86 16.76 -14.17
CA ARG A 124 5.43 17.05 -14.07
C ARG A 124 4.72 16.17 -13.05
N ILE A 125 5.31 15.01 -12.74
CA ILE A 125 4.88 14.14 -11.64
C ILE A 125 6.01 14.09 -10.61
N LEU A 126 5.69 14.36 -9.35
CA LEU A 126 6.53 14.08 -8.20
C LEU A 126 5.97 12.83 -7.52
N HIS A 127 6.68 11.72 -7.64
CA HIS A 127 6.33 10.49 -6.93
C HIS A 127 7.09 10.42 -5.61
N ILE A 128 6.37 10.16 -4.53
CA ILE A 128 6.90 10.09 -3.16
C ILE A 128 6.39 8.82 -2.52
N SER A 129 7.31 7.96 -2.05
CA SER A 129 6.98 6.94 -1.07
C SER A 129 6.87 7.61 0.30
N TYR A 130 5.67 7.58 0.90
CA TYR A 130 5.44 8.25 2.18
C TYR A 130 6.29 7.68 3.32
N PRO A 131 6.51 6.35 3.44
CA PRO A 131 7.40 5.80 4.45
C PRO A 131 8.82 6.37 4.40
N ASP A 132 9.35 6.64 3.19
CA ASP A 132 10.70 7.17 3.02
C ASP A 132 10.81 8.64 3.44
N ILE A 133 9.83 9.47 3.09
CA ILE A 133 9.85 10.90 3.42
C ILE A 133 9.41 11.18 4.84
N ASN A 134 8.60 10.30 5.45
CA ASN A 134 8.09 10.50 6.81
C ASN A 134 9.22 10.57 7.85
N SER A 135 10.37 9.96 7.59
CA SER A 135 11.55 10.03 8.45
C SER A 135 12.07 11.47 8.63
N ASP A 136 11.97 12.29 7.60
CA ASP A 136 12.37 13.67 7.58
C ASP A 136 11.24 14.66 7.96
N GLY A 137 9.99 14.18 7.92
CA GLY A 137 8.80 14.93 8.30
C GLY A 137 8.63 16.23 7.52
N TYR A 138 8.12 17.25 8.21
CA TYR A 138 7.93 18.60 7.64
C TYR A 138 9.22 19.18 7.04
N ASP A 139 10.36 18.92 7.67
CA ASP A 139 11.65 19.46 7.27
C ASP A 139 12.07 18.97 5.88
N GLY A 140 11.88 17.70 5.59
CA GLY A 140 12.15 17.15 4.26
C GLY A 140 11.09 17.53 3.23
N PHE A 141 9.88 17.84 3.67
CA PHE A 141 8.72 18.06 2.80
C PHE A 141 8.52 19.53 2.41
N ILE A 142 8.53 20.45 3.36
CA ILE A 142 8.27 21.88 3.15
C ILE A 142 9.55 22.71 3.23
N GLU A 143 10.15 22.81 4.40
CA GLU A 143 11.43 23.55 4.58
C GLU A 143 12.19 23.06 5.82
N ARG A 144 13.51 23.06 5.72
CA ARG A 144 14.43 22.64 6.77
C ARG A 144 15.36 23.80 7.16
N LYS A 145 15.62 23.95 8.47
CA LYS A 145 16.63 24.87 8.96
C LYS A 145 17.88 24.11 9.38
N ARG A 146 19.01 24.41 8.73
CA ARG A 146 20.34 23.90 9.10
C ARG A 146 21.25 25.04 9.48
N GLY A 147 21.35 25.30 10.78
CA GLY A 147 22.12 26.46 11.29
C GLY A 147 21.58 27.79 10.75
N PRO A 148 22.37 28.58 10.01
CA PRO A 148 21.89 29.82 9.38
C PRO A 148 21.18 29.59 8.03
N PHE A 149 21.29 28.41 7.45
CA PHE A 149 20.74 28.10 6.13
C PHE A 149 19.33 27.51 6.22
N ILE A 150 18.51 27.87 5.26
CA ILE A 150 17.15 27.33 5.07
C ILE A 150 17.13 26.65 3.72
N GLU A 151 16.74 25.36 3.72
CA GLU A 151 16.60 24.53 2.52
C GLU A 151 15.11 24.29 2.27
N ASN A 152 14.72 24.35 1.01
CA ASN A 152 13.34 23.98 0.63
C ASN A 152 13.18 22.46 0.61
N GLY A 153 12.10 21.96 1.19
CA GLY A 153 11.70 20.57 1.09
C GLY A 153 11.17 20.21 -0.31
N ILE A 154 11.05 18.91 -0.56
CA ILE A 154 10.74 18.36 -1.90
C ILE A 154 9.40 18.87 -2.45
N PHE A 155 8.36 18.93 -1.61
CA PHE A 155 7.03 19.42 -2.02
C PHE A 155 7.07 20.91 -2.36
N LYS A 156 7.71 21.74 -1.52
CA LYS A 156 7.85 23.19 -1.78
C LYS A 156 8.66 23.44 -3.06
N GLN A 157 9.74 22.69 -3.27
CA GLN A 157 10.52 22.79 -4.51
C GLN A 157 9.69 22.47 -5.73
N PHE A 158 8.89 21.40 -5.66
CA PHE A 158 8.02 20.99 -6.76
C PHE A 158 6.91 22.01 -7.03
N ALA A 159 6.23 22.48 -5.97
CA ALA A 159 5.19 23.51 -6.10
C ALA A 159 5.72 24.80 -6.73
N ASN A 160 6.93 25.22 -6.37
CA ASN A 160 7.58 26.42 -6.96
C ASN A 160 7.99 26.25 -8.42
N LYS A 161 8.07 25.02 -8.94
CA LYS A 161 8.39 24.74 -10.37
C LYS A 161 7.15 24.66 -11.26
N CYS A 162 5.95 24.64 -10.68
CA CYS A 162 4.72 24.57 -11.47
C CYS A 162 4.61 25.79 -12.37
N ALA A 163 4.69 25.55 -13.68
CA ALA A 163 4.50 26.54 -14.74
C ALA A 163 3.15 26.28 -15.43
N ASP A 164 3.08 26.53 -16.75
CA ASP A 164 1.90 26.19 -17.53
C ASP A 164 1.66 24.69 -17.62
N GLY A 165 0.41 24.26 -17.65
CA GLY A 165 0.01 22.86 -17.66
C GLY A 165 -0.37 22.34 -16.28
N ARG A 166 -0.50 21.02 -16.14
CA ARG A 166 -0.90 20.35 -14.91
C ARG A 166 0.26 19.57 -14.31
N TYR A 167 0.32 19.57 -12.98
CA TYR A 167 1.35 18.92 -12.19
C TYR A 167 0.70 18.02 -11.14
N VAL A 168 1.33 16.89 -10.82
CA VAL A 168 0.79 15.93 -9.85
C VAL A 168 1.86 15.57 -8.82
N VAL A 169 1.50 15.66 -7.54
CA VAL A 169 2.23 14.99 -6.46
C VAL A 169 1.52 13.69 -6.16
N MET A 170 2.20 12.58 -6.38
CA MET A 170 1.71 11.25 -6.05
C MET A 170 2.39 10.77 -4.78
N MET A 171 1.60 10.46 -3.74
CA MET A 171 2.07 9.97 -2.43
C MET A 171 1.58 8.54 -2.23
N GLU A 172 2.52 7.60 -2.12
CA GLU A 172 2.21 6.19 -1.97
C GLU A 172 2.24 5.77 -0.50
N GLU A 173 1.27 4.93 -0.11
CA GLU A 173 1.17 4.29 1.20
C GLU A 173 1.14 5.26 2.38
N VAL A 174 0.36 6.35 2.28
CA VAL A 174 0.21 7.30 3.38
C VAL A 174 -0.46 6.65 4.59
N ASP A 175 0.00 7.03 5.77
CA ASP A 175 -0.58 6.62 7.05
C ASP A 175 -1.44 7.75 7.69
N LEU A 176 -1.87 7.52 8.91
CA LEU A 176 -2.70 8.44 9.70
C LEU A 176 -2.03 9.81 9.93
N ASN A 177 -0.72 9.85 9.89
CA ASN A 177 0.06 11.02 10.29
C ASN A 177 0.52 11.86 9.09
N TRP A 178 0.25 11.43 7.86
CA TRP A 178 0.74 12.12 6.67
C TRP A 178 0.37 13.60 6.58
N MET A 179 -0.76 14.02 7.14
CA MET A 179 -1.17 15.41 7.19
C MET A 179 -0.22 16.29 8.03
N HIS A 180 0.55 15.68 8.94
CA HIS A 180 1.58 16.40 9.70
C HIS A 180 2.72 16.91 8.83
N LEU A 181 2.93 16.34 7.63
CA LEU A 181 3.88 16.87 6.65
C LEU A 181 3.49 18.28 6.20
N PHE A 182 2.21 18.56 6.14
CA PHE A 182 1.69 19.86 5.66
C PHE A 182 1.66 20.92 6.76
N ARG A 183 1.42 20.55 8.03
CA ARG A 183 1.27 21.49 9.18
C ARG A 183 0.40 22.70 8.81
N GLU A 184 0.94 23.93 8.97
CA GLU A 184 0.26 25.17 8.63
C GLU A 184 -0.06 25.32 7.15
N THR A 185 0.66 24.61 6.27
CA THR A 185 0.37 24.64 4.84
C THR A 185 -0.89 23.84 4.46
N ALA A 186 -1.42 23.01 5.36
CA ALA A 186 -2.60 22.19 5.11
C ALA A 186 -3.81 23.02 4.68
N VAL A 187 -3.96 24.26 5.17
CA VAL A 187 -5.05 25.16 4.75
C VAL A 187 -5.03 25.47 3.25
N LEU A 188 -3.86 25.37 2.60
CA LEU A 188 -3.69 25.62 1.17
C LEU A 188 -4.16 24.45 0.31
N LEU A 189 -4.40 23.27 0.90
CA LEU A 189 -4.91 22.10 0.18
C LEU A 189 -6.33 22.34 -0.33
N ARG A 190 -7.10 23.17 0.34
CA ARG A 190 -8.45 23.56 -0.09
C ARG A 190 -8.41 24.18 -1.46
N GLU A 191 -9.28 23.69 -2.36
CA GLU A 191 -9.32 24.15 -3.75
C GLU A 191 -9.49 25.66 -3.86
N ASN A 192 -10.38 26.24 -3.07
CA ASN A 192 -10.67 27.67 -3.07
C ASN A 192 -9.59 28.56 -2.44
N ARG A 193 -8.56 27.97 -1.80
CA ARG A 193 -7.45 28.69 -1.15
C ARG A 193 -6.21 28.77 -2.03
N ARG A 194 -6.21 28.06 -3.15
CA ARG A 194 -5.06 27.98 -4.06
C ARG A 194 -4.89 29.28 -4.84
N GLU A 195 -3.70 29.46 -5.40
CA GLU A 195 -3.33 30.62 -6.22
C GLU A 195 -4.29 30.82 -7.39
N GLY A 196 -4.68 32.07 -7.64
CA GLY A 196 -5.63 32.43 -8.71
C GLY A 196 -7.10 32.13 -8.42
N THR A 197 -7.45 31.68 -7.20
CA THR A 197 -8.86 31.45 -6.80
C THR A 197 -9.45 32.63 -6.05
N SER A 198 -10.79 32.65 -5.91
CA SER A 198 -11.51 33.75 -5.27
C SER A 198 -11.16 33.99 -3.79
N SER A 199 -10.66 32.96 -3.10
CA SER A 199 -10.26 33.01 -1.68
C SER A 199 -8.78 32.66 -1.50
N GLU A 200 -7.95 32.98 -2.51
CA GLU A 200 -6.51 32.76 -2.48
C GLU A 200 -5.89 33.12 -1.14
N THR A 201 -5.09 32.24 -0.63
CA THR A 201 -4.45 32.38 0.68
C THR A 201 -2.96 32.18 0.54
N ALA A 202 -2.17 33.03 1.19
CA ALA A 202 -0.75 32.84 1.37
C ALA A 202 -0.44 32.67 2.83
N ILE A 203 0.38 31.70 3.17
CA ILE A 203 0.90 31.51 4.53
C ILE A 203 2.34 31.98 4.62
N THR A 204 2.74 32.42 5.82
CA THR A 204 4.15 32.76 6.10
C THR A 204 4.82 31.55 6.70
N LEU A 205 5.80 31.00 6.00
CA LEU A 205 6.53 29.81 6.47
C LEU A 205 7.34 30.11 7.73
N PRO A 206 7.50 29.14 8.66
CA PRO A 206 8.05 29.38 9.97
C PRO A 206 9.56 29.69 9.97
N PHE A 207 10.33 29.11 9.04
CA PHE A 207 11.78 29.28 9.00
C PHE A 207 12.20 30.40 8.04
N SER A 208 11.82 30.31 6.78
CA SER A 208 12.19 31.28 5.75
C SER A 208 11.49 32.62 5.88
N LYS A 209 10.32 32.67 6.54
CA LYS A 209 9.42 33.82 6.57
C LYS A 209 8.87 34.23 5.20
N GLU A 210 9.09 33.40 4.19
CA GLU A 210 8.52 33.59 2.85
C GLU A 210 7.02 33.40 2.85
N LYS A 211 6.36 34.08 1.89
CA LYS A 211 4.95 33.84 1.58
C LYS A 211 4.83 32.66 0.64
N PHE A 212 4.24 31.57 1.10
CA PHE A 212 4.00 30.37 0.32
C PHE A 212 2.54 30.27 -0.11
N ARG A 213 2.33 29.96 -1.38
CA ARG A 213 1.03 29.66 -2.00
C ARG A 213 1.10 28.30 -2.66
N LEU A 214 -0.05 27.66 -2.80
CA LEU A 214 -0.14 26.41 -3.54
C LEU A 214 -0.76 26.67 -4.93
N PRO A 215 -0.07 26.33 -6.02
CA PRO A 215 -0.56 26.55 -7.35
C PRO A 215 -1.88 25.83 -7.63
N SER A 216 -2.80 26.49 -8.35
CA SER A 216 -4.10 25.90 -8.69
C SER A 216 -4.03 24.77 -9.71
N ASN A 217 -2.93 24.66 -10.46
CA ASN A 217 -2.67 23.59 -11.42
C ASN A 217 -1.88 22.40 -10.86
N LEU A 218 -1.61 22.40 -9.55
CA LEU A 218 -1.01 21.27 -8.82
C LEU A 218 -2.12 20.38 -8.25
N TYR A 219 -2.01 19.07 -8.49
CA TYR A 219 -2.91 18.04 -7.98
C TYR A 219 -2.16 17.14 -6.99
N ILE A 220 -2.89 16.55 -6.05
CA ILE A 220 -2.35 15.57 -5.11
C ILE A 220 -3.14 14.28 -5.25
N VAL A 221 -2.44 13.17 -5.49
CA VAL A 221 -3.01 11.82 -5.55
C VAL A 221 -2.28 10.97 -4.53
N ALA A 222 -2.99 10.54 -3.51
CA ALA A 222 -2.43 9.70 -2.44
C ALA A 222 -3.08 8.33 -2.42
N THR A 223 -2.35 7.30 -1.98
CA THR A 223 -2.88 5.96 -1.74
C THR A 223 -2.77 5.60 -0.27
N CYS A 224 -3.76 4.87 0.25
CA CYS A 224 -3.82 4.46 1.65
C CYS A 224 -4.47 3.08 1.78
N ASP A 225 -3.95 2.25 2.65
CA ASP A 225 -4.62 1.00 3.01
C ASP A 225 -5.84 1.28 3.89
N SER A 226 -6.94 0.56 3.64
CA SER A 226 -8.21 0.73 4.35
C SER A 226 -8.07 0.65 5.86
N ILE A 227 -7.26 -0.30 6.34
CA ILE A 227 -7.01 -0.54 7.77
C ILE A 227 -6.33 0.64 8.45
N VAL A 228 -5.49 1.36 7.70
CA VAL A 228 -4.72 2.49 8.22
C VAL A 228 -5.57 3.77 8.24
N CYS A 229 -6.47 3.91 7.28
CA CYS A 229 -7.34 5.08 7.11
C CYS A 229 -8.66 4.92 7.88
N GLU A 230 -8.64 5.09 9.19
CA GLU A 230 -9.84 5.06 10.02
C GLU A 230 -10.72 6.33 9.85
N ASP A 231 -12.00 6.21 10.21
CA ASP A 231 -13.01 7.29 10.05
C ASP A 231 -12.63 8.61 10.75
N THR A 232 -11.88 8.55 11.84
CA THR A 232 -11.40 9.75 12.56
C THR A 232 -10.49 10.64 11.74
N ILE A 233 -9.76 10.04 10.77
CA ILE A 233 -8.85 10.77 9.90
C ILE A 233 -9.56 11.24 8.65
N LEU A 234 -10.46 10.40 8.14
CA LEU A 234 -11.35 10.79 7.05
C LEU A 234 -12.12 12.05 7.42
N GLY A 235 -12.59 12.19 8.67
CA GLY A 235 -13.23 13.40 9.17
C GLY A 235 -12.35 14.65 9.15
N ALA A 236 -11.04 14.51 9.29
CA ALA A 236 -10.10 15.65 9.24
C ALA A 236 -9.79 16.12 7.81
N ILE A 237 -9.89 15.23 6.82
CA ILE A 237 -9.56 15.51 5.41
C ILE A 237 -10.76 15.49 4.47
N ASP A 238 -11.94 15.12 4.96
CA ASP A 238 -13.18 14.91 4.19
C ASP A 238 -13.58 16.13 3.34
N HIS A 239 -13.26 17.32 3.82
CA HIS A 239 -13.53 18.56 3.09
C HIS A 239 -12.46 18.95 2.07
N ASP A 240 -11.26 18.36 2.16
CA ASP A 240 -10.09 18.77 1.40
C ASP A 240 -9.67 17.71 0.36
N PHE A 241 -10.12 16.45 0.53
CA PHE A 241 -9.81 15.32 -0.36
C PHE A 241 -11.08 14.61 -0.83
N PHE A 242 -11.07 14.26 -2.11
CA PHE A 242 -12.01 13.29 -2.66
C PHE A 242 -11.52 11.89 -2.35
N ILE A 243 -12.32 11.11 -1.61
CA ILE A 243 -11.99 9.73 -1.27
C ILE A 243 -12.53 8.82 -2.37
N ARG A 244 -11.61 8.11 -3.03
CA ARG A 244 -11.92 7.12 -4.04
C ARG A 244 -11.71 5.72 -3.46
N PRO A 245 -12.80 4.99 -3.14
CA PRO A 245 -12.66 3.62 -2.63
C PRO A 245 -12.27 2.66 -3.78
N VAL A 246 -11.40 1.71 -3.46
CA VAL A 246 -11.04 0.59 -4.31
C VAL A 246 -11.34 -0.70 -3.54
N SER A 247 -12.08 -1.60 -4.15
CA SER A 247 -12.43 -2.90 -3.59
C SER A 247 -11.68 -4.02 -4.31
N PRO A 248 -11.45 -5.16 -3.65
CA PRO A 248 -10.93 -6.35 -4.33
C PRO A 248 -11.85 -6.80 -5.47
N GLU A 249 -11.26 -7.21 -6.58
CA GLU A 249 -11.97 -7.70 -7.77
C GLU A 249 -11.59 -9.16 -8.09
N PRO A 250 -12.16 -10.15 -7.39
CA PRO A 250 -11.85 -11.58 -7.62
C PRO A 250 -12.11 -12.04 -9.06
N GLU A 251 -12.95 -11.33 -9.79
CA GLU A 251 -13.30 -11.61 -11.20
C GLU A 251 -12.07 -11.51 -12.12
N ILE A 252 -11.08 -10.70 -11.77
CA ILE A 252 -9.79 -10.58 -12.48
C ILE A 252 -9.08 -11.95 -12.53
N LEU A 253 -9.28 -12.78 -11.50
CA LEU A 253 -8.72 -14.13 -11.40
C LEU A 253 -9.58 -15.20 -12.08
N HIS A 254 -10.63 -14.80 -12.82
CA HIS A 254 -11.54 -15.75 -13.48
C HIS A 254 -10.79 -16.69 -14.43
N GLY A 255 -11.01 -17.98 -14.27
CA GLY A 255 -10.35 -19.00 -15.10
C GLY A 255 -8.90 -19.31 -14.74
N MET A 256 -8.26 -18.51 -13.88
CA MET A 256 -6.89 -18.76 -13.44
C MET A 256 -6.83 -19.95 -12.48
N ARG A 257 -5.98 -20.92 -12.81
CA ARG A 257 -5.76 -22.12 -12.01
C ARG A 257 -4.28 -22.44 -11.88
N VAL A 258 -3.90 -22.91 -10.70
CA VAL A 258 -2.55 -23.39 -10.39
C VAL A 258 -2.70 -24.75 -9.72
N GLU A 259 -2.16 -25.83 -10.31
CA GLU A 259 -2.32 -27.21 -9.84
C GLU A 259 -3.78 -27.57 -9.46
N GLY A 260 -4.75 -27.14 -10.29
CA GLY A 260 -6.18 -27.35 -10.06
C GLY A 260 -6.83 -26.39 -9.08
N ILE A 261 -6.06 -25.56 -8.35
CA ILE A 261 -6.55 -24.55 -7.43
C ILE A 261 -7.17 -23.39 -8.21
N SER A 262 -8.43 -23.07 -7.98
CA SER A 262 -9.08 -21.88 -8.52
C SER A 262 -8.70 -20.65 -7.69
N LEU A 263 -7.89 -19.75 -8.24
CA LEU A 263 -7.44 -18.56 -7.52
C LEU A 263 -8.60 -17.63 -7.18
N GLN A 264 -9.59 -17.51 -8.07
CA GLN A 264 -10.80 -16.73 -7.81
C GLN A 264 -11.59 -17.28 -6.61
N ARG A 265 -11.90 -18.60 -6.59
CA ARG A 265 -12.64 -19.21 -5.48
C ARG A 265 -11.89 -19.11 -4.16
N LEU A 266 -10.57 -19.33 -4.21
CA LEU A 266 -9.67 -19.24 -3.07
C LEU A 266 -9.73 -17.85 -2.45
N MET A 267 -9.50 -16.79 -3.25
CA MET A 267 -9.56 -15.40 -2.80
C MET A 267 -10.94 -15.03 -2.27
N THR A 268 -11.99 -15.36 -3.02
CA THR A 268 -13.38 -15.05 -2.62
C THR A 268 -13.71 -15.65 -1.26
N THR A 269 -13.37 -16.93 -1.05
CA THR A 269 -13.68 -17.62 0.21
C THR A 269 -12.92 -17.03 1.39
N ILE A 270 -11.61 -16.76 1.22
CA ILE A 270 -10.81 -16.12 2.25
C ILE A 270 -11.39 -14.74 2.59
N ASN A 271 -11.69 -13.92 1.58
CA ASN A 271 -12.22 -12.57 1.78
C ASN A 271 -13.61 -12.56 2.46
N MET A 272 -14.49 -13.52 2.14
CA MET A 272 -15.77 -13.67 2.85
C MET A 272 -15.55 -13.95 4.35
N ARG A 273 -14.61 -14.82 4.69
CA ARG A 273 -14.30 -15.17 6.07
C ARG A 273 -13.61 -14.02 6.81
N LEU A 274 -12.68 -13.32 6.14
CA LEU A 274 -12.05 -12.12 6.69
C LEU A 274 -13.07 -11.01 6.96
N SER A 275 -13.98 -10.77 6.02
CA SER A 275 -15.06 -9.80 6.20
C SER A 275 -15.97 -10.15 7.37
N TYR A 276 -16.23 -11.45 7.60
CA TYR A 276 -17.01 -11.89 8.75
C TYR A 276 -16.33 -11.61 10.10
N PHE A 277 -15.03 -11.87 10.19
CA PHE A 277 -14.29 -11.70 11.44
C PHE A 277 -13.82 -10.29 11.73
N LEU A 278 -13.41 -9.54 10.69
CA LEU A 278 -12.67 -8.29 10.81
C LEU A 278 -13.32 -7.10 10.09
N GLY A 279 -14.23 -7.38 9.15
CA GLY A 279 -14.82 -6.34 8.30
C GLY A 279 -14.20 -6.24 6.90
N ALA A 280 -14.84 -5.46 6.03
CA ALA A 280 -14.49 -5.36 4.61
C ALA A 280 -13.11 -4.72 4.36
N ASP A 281 -12.61 -3.93 5.27
CA ASP A 281 -11.30 -3.27 5.15
C ASP A 281 -10.13 -4.25 5.24
N TYR A 282 -10.35 -5.45 5.78
CA TYR A 282 -9.36 -6.52 5.94
C TYR A 282 -9.36 -7.55 4.82
N GLN A 283 -9.93 -7.24 3.67
CA GLN A 283 -9.89 -8.13 2.52
C GLN A 283 -8.51 -8.14 1.85
N LEU A 284 -8.26 -9.22 1.11
CA LEU A 284 -7.05 -9.39 0.28
C LEU A 284 -7.36 -8.91 -1.14
N GLY A 285 -6.45 -8.15 -1.71
CA GLY A 285 -6.50 -7.81 -3.12
C GLY A 285 -5.99 -8.94 -4.02
N GLU A 286 -6.39 -8.91 -5.27
CA GLU A 286 -5.99 -9.84 -6.33
C GLU A 286 -4.49 -9.83 -6.61
N GLY A 287 -3.81 -8.74 -6.28
CA GLY A 287 -2.36 -8.59 -6.43
C GLY A 287 -1.52 -9.62 -5.67
N PHE A 288 -2.05 -10.26 -4.63
CA PHE A 288 -1.39 -11.40 -3.98
C PHE A 288 -1.26 -12.61 -4.92
N PHE A 289 -2.22 -12.80 -5.82
CA PHE A 289 -2.32 -13.95 -6.67
C PHE A 289 -1.75 -13.71 -8.08
N LEU A 290 -1.47 -12.46 -8.42
CA LEU A 290 -0.97 -12.03 -9.74
C LEU A 290 0.56 -11.80 -9.76
N GLN A 291 1.22 -11.74 -8.61
CA GLN A 291 2.64 -11.34 -8.46
C GLN A 291 3.68 -12.38 -8.92
N SER A 292 3.28 -13.51 -9.49
CA SER A 292 4.27 -14.50 -9.92
C SER A 292 4.81 -14.19 -11.30
N PRO A 293 6.13 -14.03 -11.49
CA PRO A 293 6.74 -14.00 -12.82
C PRO A 293 6.49 -15.32 -13.58
N ASP A 294 6.39 -16.46 -12.87
CA ASP A 294 5.92 -17.72 -13.37
C ASP A 294 4.46 -17.90 -12.99
N LYS A 295 3.56 -17.27 -13.74
CA LYS A 295 2.10 -17.23 -13.46
C LYS A 295 1.45 -18.58 -13.19
N ASP A 296 2.11 -19.68 -13.58
CA ASP A 296 1.64 -21.05 -13.42
C ASP A 296 2.38 -21.82 -12.32
N SER A 297 3.30 -21.17 -11.58
CA SER A 297 4.11 -21.88 -10.59
C SER A 297 3.36 -22.02 -9.25
N PHE A 298 3.06 -23.27 -8.88
CA PHE A 298 2.56 -23.60 -7.56
C PHE A 298 3.49 -23.14 -6.44
N ILE A 299 4.79 -23.20 -6.67
CA ILE A 299 5.82 -22.75 -5.71
C ILE A 299 5.65 -21.24 -5.40
N SER A 300 5.28 -20.43 -6.39
CA SER A 300 5.01 -19.01 -6.16
C SER A 300 3.79 -18.79 -5.26
N LEU A 301 2.72 -19.57 -5.47
CA LEU A 301 1.55 -19.54 -4.58
C LEU A 301 1.92 -19.95 -3.16
N CYS A 302 2.71 -21.03 -3.00
CA CYS A 302 3.22 -21.47 -1.69
C CYS A 302 3.98 -20.35 -0.99
N ARG A 303 4.86 -19.65 -1.72
CA ARG A 303 5.65 -18.53 -1.18
C ARG A 303 4.75 -17.38 -0.76
N VAL A 304 3.78 -16.99 -1.57
CA VAL A 304 2.81 -15.94 -1.22
C VAL A 304 2.08 -16.28 0.06
N PHE A 305 1.58 -17.52 0.18
CA PHE A 305 0.88 -17.93 1.41
C PHE A 305 1.79 -17.91 2.63
N ARG A 306 2.96 -18.53 2.54
CA ARG A 306 3.89 -18.70 3.65
C ARG A 306 4.52 -17.38 4.10
N GLU A 307 4.96 -16.55 3.14
CA GLU A 307 5.81 -15.39 3.41
C GLU A 307 5.01 -14.08 3.49
N GLN A 308 3.79 -14.05 2.94
CA GLN A 308 2.98 -12.82 2.91
C GLN A 308 1.63 -13.00 3.60
N LEU A 309 0.79 -13.96 3.17
CA LEU A 309 -0.58 -14.08 3.68
C LEU A 309 -0.64 -14.55 5.14
N VAL A 310 0.08 -15.61 5.50
CA VAL A 310 0.07 -16.12 6.88
C VAL A 310 0.60 -15.08 7.85
N PRO A 311 1.76 -14.42 7.65
CA PRO A 311 2.22 -13.35 8.52
C PRO A 311 1.25 -12.16 8.60
N LEU A 312 0.57 -11.84 7.50
CA LEU A 312 -0.44 -10.79 7.47
C LEU A 312 -1.65 -11.16 8.33
N LEU A 313 -2.14 -12.41 8.23
CA LEU A 313 -3.22 -12.92 9.06
C LEU A 313 -2.83 -12.95 10.55
N GLU A 314 -1.61 -13.39 10.87
CA GLU A 314 -1.10 -13.36 12.25
C GLU A 314 -1.11 -11.94 12.82
N LYS A 315 -0.70 -10.95 12.02
CA LYS A 315 -0.77 -9.54 12.40
C LYS A 315 -2.21 -9.07 12.61
N TRP A 316 -3.12 -9.39 11.69
CA TRP A 316 -4.51 -8.92 11.75
C TRP A 316 -5.32 -9.55 12.88
N PHE A 317 -5.02 -10.79 13.24
CA PHE A 317 -5.68 -11.52 14.33
C PHE A 317 -4.91 -11.47 15.66
N ASP A 318 -3.86 -10.63 15.75
CA ASP A 318 -3.02 -10.52 16.95
C ASP A 318 -2.52 -11.89 17.47
N GLY A 319 -2.12 -12.75 16.54
CA GLY A 319 -1.63 -14.09 16.80
C GLY A 319 -2.70 -15.12 17.20
N ASP A 320 -3.99 -14.81 17.09
CA ASP A 320 -5.07 -15.77 17.30
C ASP A 320 -5.11 -16.82 16.17
N ILE A 321 -4.32 -17.88 16.33
CA ILE A 321 -4.20 -18.96 15.35
C ILE A 321 -5.54 -19.71 15.19
N GLU A 322 -6.38 -19.75 16.18
CA GLU A 322 -7.68 -20.41 16.06
C GLU A 322 -8.57 -19.71 15.01
N ARG A 323 -8.65 -18.39 15.04
CA ARG A 323 -9.37 -17.62 14.01
C ARG A 323 -8.72 -17.75 12.62
N ILE A 324 -7.39 -17.77 12.55
CA ILE A 324 -6.68 -18.00 11.28
C ILE A 324 -7.04 -19.35 10.68
N ARG A 325 -7.13 -20.40 11.51
CA ARG A 325 -7.58 -21.73 11.06
C ARG A 325 -8.98 -21.71 10.47
N TYR A 326 -9.91 -20.93 11.01
CA TYR A 326 -11.24 -20.75 10.40
C TYR A 326 -11.15 -20.05 9.05
N VAL A 327 -10.30 -19.03 8.92
CA VAL A 327 -10.08 -18.35 7.63
C VAL A 327 -9.52 -19.31 6.59
N LEU A 328 -8.53 -20.13 6.95
CA LEU A 328 -7.86 -21.09 6.07
C LEU A 328 -8.62 -22.43 5.94
N GLY A 329 -9.78 -22.58 6.63
CA GLY A 329 -10.58 -23.78 6.58
C GLY A 329 -10.01 -24.99 7.29
N ASP A 330 -8.94 -24.83 8.07
CA ASP A 330 -8.25 -25.92 8.76
C ASP A 330 -9.14 -26.69 9.74
N ASN A 331 -10.14 -26.02 10.30
CA ASN A 331 -11.12 -26.64 11.20
C ASN A 331 -12.02 -27.67 10.52
N GLY A 332 -12.19 -27.61 9.21
CA GLY A 332 -13.02 -28.55 8.40
C GLY A 332 -12.21 -29.63 7.69
N LYS A 333 -10.88 -29.50 7.63
CA LYS A 333 -10.01 -30.45 6.93
C LYS A 333 -9.86 -31.76 7.72
N SER A 334 -10.05 -32.88 7.06
CA SER A 334 -9.92 -34.21 7.67
C SER A 334 -8.54 -34.81 7.55
N ARG A 335 -7.72 -34.34 6.62
CA ARG A 335 -6.38 -34.88 6.34
C ARG A 335 -5.31 -34.03 7.02
N PRO A 336 -4.51 -34.62 7.92
CA PRO A 336 -3.48 -33.88 8.65
C PRO A 336 -2.43 -33.18 7.74
N ASP A 337 -2.15 -33.78 6.56
CA ASP A 337 -1.18 -33.25 5.57
C ASP A 337 -1.69 -32.03 4.80
N THR A 338 -2.99 -31.67 4.94
CA THR A 338 -3.58 -30.47 4.32
C THR A 338 -3.83 -29.31 5.31
N ILE A 339 -3.63 -29.54 6.61
CA ILE A 339 -3.88 -28.57 7.68
C ILE A 339 -2.66 -27.68 7.85
N PHE A 340 -2.80 -26.36 7.65
CA PHE A 340 -1.70 -25.38 7.79
C PHE A 340 -1.26 -25.21 9.24
N PHE A 341 -2.22 -25.17 10.18
CA PHE A 341 -1.96 -25.05 11.61
C PHE A 341 -2.53 -26.24 12.36
N GLN A 342 -1.67 -27.18 12.74
CA GLN A 342 -2.04 -28.38 13.48
C GLN A 342 -2.09 -28.11 14.97
N GLU A 343 -3.16 -28.56 15.63
CA GLU A 343 -3.26 -28.53 17.09
C GLU A 343 -2.25 -29.48 17.70
N ILE A 344 -1.52 -29.01 18.68
CA ILE A 344 -0.60 -29.82 19.50
C ILE A 344 -1.38 -30.30 20.69
N PRO A 345 -1.56 -31.64 20.87
CA PRO A 345 -2.24 -32.16 22.01
C PRO A 345 -1.57 -31.72 23.33
N PHE A 346 -2.37 -31.23 24.26
CA PHE A 346 -1.90 -30.90 25.58
C PHE A 346 -1.39 -32.19 26.27
N ARG A 347 -0.19 -32.15 26.80
CA ARG A 347 0.38 -33.28 27.56
C ARG A 347 0.15 -33.02 29.02
N ASP A 348 -0.46 -34.00 29.74
CA ASP A 348 -0.55 -33.98 31.18
C ASP A 348 0.85 -33.82 31.79
N GLY A 349 0.97 -32.93 32.76
CA GLY A 349 2.25 -32.64 33.41
C GLY A 349 3.16 -31.66 32.67
N LEU A 350 2.68 -30.93 31.65
CA LEU A 350 3.44 -29.86 31.02
C LEU A 350 3.91 -28.80 32.03
N PHE A 351 3.07 -28.48 32.99
CA PHE A 351 3.40 -27.58 34.09
C PHE A 351 3.56 -28.33 35.40
N LYS A 352 4.58 -27.96 36.20
CA LYS A 352 4.77 -28.50 37.55
C LYS A 352 3.89 -27.67 38.49
N GLY A 353 2.86 -28.33 39.07
CA GLY A 353 1.90 -27.72 39.97
C GLY A 353 0.59 -27.30 39.32
N GLU A 354 -0.32 -26.75 40.10
CA GLU A 354 -1.61 -26.26 39.62
C GLU A 354 -1.47 -24.92 38.94
N LEU A 355 -2.10 -24.75 37.77
CA LEU A 355 -2.20 -23.46 37.08
C LEU A 355 -3.16 -22.55 37.89
N PRO A 356 -2.80 -21.26 38.06
CA PRO A 356 -3.71 -20.28 38.62
C PRO A 356 -5.03 -20.18 37.82
N ASP A 357 -6.13 -19.87 38.49
CA ASP A 357 -7.43 -19.71 37.81
C ASP A 357 -7.49 -18.57 36.82
N SER A 358 -6.53 -17.65 36.85
CA SER A 358 -6.36 -16.58 35.85
C SER A 358 -5.84 -17.06 34.51
N PHE A 359 -5.35 -18.31 34.42
CA PHE A 359 -4.89 -18.88 33.15
C PHE A 359 -6.03 -19.61 32.45
N ASP A 360 -6.11 -19.40 31.12
CA ASP A 360 -7.04 -20.14 30.29
C ASP A 360 -6.58 -21.60 30.16
N LYS A 361 -7.30 -22.49 30.88
CA LYS A 361 -7.03 -23.94 30.92
C LYS A 361 -7.47 -24.64 29.62
N GLU A 362 -8.28 -23.98 28.80
CA GLU A 362 -8.77 -24.50 27.52
C GLU A 362 -7.93 -24.00 26.32
N ARG A 363 -6.90 -23.22 26.59
CA ARG A 363 -6.03 -22.67 25.55
C ARG A 363 -5.39 -23.80 24.73
N ARG A 364 -5.61 -23.72 23.42
CA ARG A 364 -5.01 -24.63 22.45
C ARG A 364 -3.68 -24.09 21.94
N ILE A 365 -2.79 -25.01 21.63
CA ILE A 365 -1.47 -24.71 21.07
C ILE A 365 -1.45 -25.25 19.66
N TYR A 366 -0.94 -24.43 18.74
CA TYR A 366 -0.87 -24.80 17.33
C TYR A 366 0.57 -24.77 16.83
N ARG A 367 0.86 -25.60 15.85
CA ARG A 367 2.13 -25.64 15.14
C ARG A 367 1.86 -25.45 13.66
N CYS A 368 2.63 -24.57 13.02
CA CYS A 368 2.66 -24.42 11.58
C CYS A 368 3.16 -25.73 10.93
N ASN A 369 2.43 -26.22 9.94
CA ASN A 369 2.78 -27.41 9.16
C ASN A 369 3.36 -26.97 7.82
N GLU A 370 4.67 -26.95 7.72
CA GLU A 370 5.39 -26.52 6.52
C GLU A 370 5.02 -27.37 5.29
N ASP A 371 4.78 -28.67 5.46
CA ASP A 371 4.45 -29.59 4.36
C ASP A 371 3.09 -29.24 3.70
N ALA A 372 2.15 -28.69 4.49
CA ALA A 372 0.85 -28.31 3.99
C ALA A 372 0.91 -27.22 2.91
N PHE A 373 1.91 -26.33 2.96
CA PHE A 373 2.09 -25.30 1.93
C PHE A 373 2.42 -25.88 0.57
N TYR A 374 3.05 -27.05 0.51
CA TYR A 374 3.43 -27.72 -0.73
C TYR A 374 2.41 -28.76 -1.20
N ASN A 375 1.23 -28.81 -0.58
CA ASN A 375 0.14 -29.69 -0.96
C ASN A 375 -1.00 -28.90 -1.62
N PRO A 376 -1.25 -29.04 -2.94
CA PRO A 376 -2.33 -28.32 -3.62
C PRO A 376 -3.71 -28.49 -2.96
N LYS A 377 -3.94 -29.68 -2.36
CA LYS A 377 -5.21 -29.98 -1.69
C LYS A 377 -5.43 -29.08 -0.46
N SER A 378 -4.38 -28.60 0.21
CA SER A 378 -4.51 -27.68 1.33
C SER A 378 -5.24 -26.40 0.94
N TYR A 379 -5.05 -25.93 -0.28
CA TYR A 379 -5.67 -24.73 -0.84
C TYR A 379 -7.07 -25.01 -1.37
N ILE A 380 -7.27 -26.17 -2.02
CA ILE A 380 -8.57 -26.59 -2.55
C ILE A 380 -9.56 -26.76 -1.39
N ASP A 381 -9.14 -27.40 -0.31
CA ASP A 381 -9.96 -27.63 0.90
C ASP A 381 -10.31 -26.33 1.66
N ILE A 382 -9.78 -25.15 1.24
CA ILE A 382 -10.22 -23.86 1.80
C ILE A 382 -11.64 -23.52 1.30
N TYR A 383 -11.96 -23.84 0.04
CA TYR A 383 -13.19 -23.40 -0.61
C TYR A 383 -14.12 -24.58 -1.07
N ASP A 384 -13.71 -25.82 -0.91
CA ASP A 384 -14.53 -27.02 -1.12
C ASP A 384 -15.10 -27.50 0.21
#